data_83b6f7e0bc0f9fd2ba5db9ab95befc59
#
_entry.id   83b6f7e0bc0f9fd2ba5db9ab95befc59
#
_cell.length_a   1.000
_cell.length_b   1.000
_cell.length_c   1.000
_cell.angle_alpha   90.00
_cell.angle_beta   90.00
_cell.angle_gamma   90.00
#
_symmetry.space_group_name_H-M   'P 1'
#
loop_
_entity.id
_entity.type
_entity.pdbx_description
1 polymer ?
#
loop_
_entity_poly.entity_id
_entity_poly.type
_entity_poly.pdbx_seq_one_letter_code
_entity_poly.pdbx_strand_id
1 'polypeptide(L)'
;NEVRPSYFVMKYLLDKGYSVVGMDNLLTGDVSNIEHLSGRDFVFVKHDVTHYIAVEGPLDYIFHFASPASPIDYLRIPIQTLKVGALGTHNALGLAKAKGARLLLASTSEVYGDPQIHPQSESYWGHVNPIGPRGVYDEAKRYAEALSMAYHRQQGVDTKIVRIFNTYGPRMRPNDGRAI
;
A
#
# COMPACT_ATOMS: atom_id res chain seq x y z
N ASN A 1 12.77 13.75 -0.01
CA ASN A 1 11.83 13.88 -1.14
C ASN A 1 11.56 12.48 -1.71
N GLU A 2 10.67 11.72 -1.07
CA GLU A 2 10.34 10.37 -1.50
C GLU A 2 9.26 10.39 -2.59
N VAL A 3 9.56 9.79 -3.73
CA VAL A 3 8.50 9.40 -4.66
C VAL A 3 7.82 8.18 -4.10
N ARG A 4 6.61 8.39 -3.64
CA ARG A 4 5.69 7.30 -3.36
C ARG A 4 4.64 7.26 -4.46
N PRO A 5 4.31 6.11 -5.02
CA PRO A 5 3.20 5.99 -5.98
C PRO A 5 1.93 6.68 -5.48
N SER A 6 1.68 6.62 -4.17
CA SER A 6 0.58 7.33 -3.51
C SER A 6 0.54 8.84 -3.77
N TYR A 7 1.70 9.51 -3.83
CA TYR A 7 1.76 10.93 -4.12
C TYR A 7 1.19 11.26 -5.51
N PHE A 8 1.61 10.53 -6.53
CA PHE A 8 1.14 10.77 -7.90
C PHE A 8 -0.35 10.50 -8.04
N VAL A 9 -0.84 9.46 -7.37
CA VAL A 9 -2.27 9.14 -7.35
C VAL A 9 -3.04 10.29 -6.68
N MET A 10 -2.60 10.76 -5.50
CA MET A 10 -3.24 11.88 -4.81
C MET A 10 -3.27 13.14 -5.68
N LYS A 11 -2.11 13.52 -6.26
CA LYS A 11 -2.02 14.70 -7.14
C LYS A 11 -2.96 14.56 -8.35
N TYR A 12 -2.95 13.41 -9.01
CA TYR A 12 -3.81 13.14 -10.16
C TYR A 12 -5.28 13.25 -9.81
N LEU A 13 -5.72 12.67 -8.69
CA LEU A 13 -7.10 12.74 -8.24
C LEU A 13 -7.53 14.18 -7.95
N LEU A 14 -6.70 14.94 -7.24
CA LEU A 14 -6.93 16.36 -6.98
C LEU A 14 -7.00 17.19 -8.27
N ASP A 15 -6.15 16.89 -9.26
CA ASP A 15 -6.18 17.56 -10.57
C ASP A 15 -7.45 17.21 -11.37
N LYS A 16 -8.11 16.09 -11.05
CA LYS A 16 -9.40 15.67 -11.61
C LYS A 16 -10.60 16.16 -10.81
N GLY A 17 -10.41 16.93 -9.75
CA GLY A 17 -11.49 17.52 -8.93
C GLY A 17 -12.06 16.56 -7.88
N TYR A 18 -11.36 15.47 -7.53
CA TYR A 18 -11.74 14.62 -6.40
C TYR A 18 -11.29 15.23 -5.08
N SER A 19 -12.09 15.02 -4.02
CA SER A 19 -11.68 15.24 -2.64
C SER A 19 -10.80 14.08 -2.18
N VAL A 20 -9.68 14.35 -1.52
CA VAL A 20 -8.71 13.31 -1.13
C VAL A 20 -8.41 13.40 0.35
N VAL A 21 -8.53 12.27 1.05
CA VAL A 21 -8.02 12.10 2.41
C VAL A 21 -6.74 11.27 2.35
N GLY A 22 -5.61 11.86 2.68
CA GLY A 22 -4.33 11.18 2.81
C GLY A 22 -4.10 10.75 4.26
N MET A 23 -3.75 9.48 4.48
CA MET A 23 -3.52 8.95 5.82
C MET A 23 -2.14 8.27 5.89
N ASP A 24 -1.31 8.65 6.86
CA ASP A 24 0.03 8.10 7.08
C ASP A 24 0.44 8.29 8.54
N ASN A 25 1.19 7.36 9.12
CA ASN A 25 1.76 7.50 10.47
C ASN A 25 3.12 8.20 10.49
N LEU A 26 3.69 8.51 9.32
CA LEU A 26 4.99 9.15 9.11
C LEU A 26 6.19 8.34 9.64
N LEU A 27 6.04 7.01 9.82
CA LEU A 27 7.13 6.16 10.30
C LEU A 27 8.32 6.12 9.31
N THR A 28 8.01 6.14 8.03
CA THR A 28 9.00 6.25 6.94
C THR A 28 8.66 7.40 5.97
N GLY A 29 7.58 8.14 6.23
CA GLY A 29 7.09 9.25 5.44
C GLY A 29 7.60 10.60 5.91
N ASP A 30 7.50 11.59 5.02
CA ASP A 30 7.82 12.98 5.31
C ASP A 30 6.66 13.88 4.85
N VAL A 31 6.16 14.70 5.76
CA VAL A 31 5.04 15.62 5.50
C VAL A 31 5.38 16.65 4.44
N SER A 32 6.66 17.01 4.29
CA SER A 32 7.11 17.95 3.26
C SER A 32 6.73 17.54 1.84
N ASN A 33 6.50 16.23 1.63
CA ASN A 33 6.06 15.69 0.33
C ASN A 33 4.63 16.10 -0.05
N ILE A 34 3.81 16.52 0.92
CA ILE A 34 2.39 16.86 0.74
C ILE A 34 2.06 18.32 1.09
N GLU A 35 3.00 19.10 1.64
CA GLU A 35 2.77 20.51 2.04
C GLU A 35 2.20 21.37 0.90
N HIS A 36 2.67 21.17 -0.32
CA HIS A 36 2.21 21.91 -1.50
C HIS A 36 0.79 21.54 -1.95
N LEU A 37 0.16 20.52 -1.35
CA LEU A 37 -1.25 20.19 -1.56
C LEU A 37 -2.18 21.01 -0.63
N SER A 38 -1.59 21.78 0.30
CA SER A 38 -2.33 22.71 1.16
C SER A 38 -3.16 23.69 0.34
N GLY A 39 -4.41 23.91 0.74
CA GLY A 39 -5.34 24.79 0.01
C GLY A 39 -6.10 24.11 -1.14
N ARG A 40 -5.83 22.84 -1.42
CA ARG A 40 -6.62 22.00 -2.31
C ARG A 40 -7.69 21.24 -1.50
N ASP A 41 -8.58 20.53 -2.17
CA ASP A 41 -9.55 19.64 -1.52
C ASP A 41 -8.85 18.35 -1.01
N PHE A 42 -7.90 18.58 -0.10
CA PHE A 42 -7.02 17.59 0.49
C PHE A 42 -6.97 17.71 2.00
N VAL A 43 -7.21 16.61 2.69
CA VAL A 43 -7.07 16.50 4.15
C VAL A 43 -6.00 15.47 4.48
N PHE A 44 -5.03 15.84 5.30
CA PHE A 44 -4.05 14.91 5.83
C PHE A 44 -4.42 14.49 7.26
N VAL A 45 -4.44 13.18 7.49
CA VAL A 45 -4.70 12.57 8.80
C VAL A 45 -3.47 11.78 9.23
N LYS A 46 -2.80 12.20 10.28
CA LYS A 46 -1.72 11.43 10.89
C LYS A 46 -2.32 10.27 11.68
N HIS A 47 -2.26 9.06 11.13
CA HIS A 47 -2.85 7.88 11.74
C HIS A 47 -2.10 6.60 11.35
N ASP A 48 -2.02 5.65 12.26
CA ASP A 48 -1.50 4.31 12.00
C ASP A 48 -2.64 3.39 11.58
N VAL A 49 -2.62 2.95 10.33
CA VAL A 49 -3.67 2.10 9.75
C VAL A 49 -3.77 0.71 10.39
N THR A 50 -2.83 0.33 11.26
CA THR A 50 -2.97 -0.89 12.07
C THR A 50 -4.01 -0.73 13.19
N HIS A 51 -4.46 0.48 13.45
CA HIS A 51 -5.59 0.78 14.32
C HIS A 51 -6.86 1.01 13.49
N TYR A 52 -8.01 1.02 14.18
CA TYR A 52 -9.30 1.27 13.53
C TYR A 52 -9.30 2.56 12.72
N ILE A 53 -9.72 2.47 11.47
CA ILE A 53 -9.78 3.61 10.55
C ILE A 53 -11.20 4.15 10.50
N ALA A 54 -11.37 5.43 10.83
CA ALA A 54 -12.62 6.16 10.65
C ALA A 54 -12.40 7.30 9.64
N VAL A 55 -13.29 7.40 8.66
CA VAL A 55 -13.37 8.53 7.73
C VAL A 55 -14.81 8.99 7.69
N GLU A 56 -15.04 10.27 7.92
CA GLU A 56 -16.39 10.86 7.88
C GLU A 56 -16.87 11.02 6.42
N GLY A 57 -18.19 11.06 6.25
CA GLY A 57 -18.83 11.25 4.96
C GLY A 57 -18.76 10.01 4.02
N PRO A 58 -19.19 10.18 2.76
CA PRO A 58 -19.12 9.14 1.75
C PRO A 58 -17.68 8.87 1.29
N LEU A 59 -17.42 7.66 0.81
CA LEU A 59 -16.12 7.26 0.32
C LEU A 59 -16.30 6.35 -0.89
N ASP A 60 -15.77 6.75 -2.05
CA ASP A 60 -15.92 5.99 -3.30
C ASP A 60 -14.78 4.99 -3.50
N TYR A 61 -13.55 5.41 -3.15
CA TYR A 61 -12.33 4.64 -3.41
C TYR A 61 -11.38 4.67 -2.22
N ILE A 62 -10.73 3.54 -1.98
CA ILE A 62 -9.63 3.40 -1.02
C ILE A 62 -8.41 2.87 -1.78
N PHE A 63 -7.30 3.60 -1.69
CA PHE A 63 -6.01 3.20 -2.23
C PHE A 63 -5.10 2.79 -1.08
N HIS A 64 -4.94 1.51 -0.84
CA HIS A 64 -4.12 1.00 0.25
C HIS A 64 -2.67 0.83 -0.19
N PHE A 65 -1.87 1.89 0.03
CA PHE A 65 -0.43 1.95 -0.25
C PHE A 65 0.42 1.82 1.03
N ALA A 66 -0.19 1.84 2.21
CA ALA A 66 0.55 1.85 3.46
C ALA A 66 1.38 0.57 3.64
N SER A 67 2.69 0.71 3.52
CA SER A 67 3.66 -0.35 3.78
C SER A 67 5.08 0.23 3.73
N PRO A 68 6.00 -0.18 4.61
CA PRO A 68 7.42 0.01 4.39
C PRO A 68 7.83 -0.81 3.16
N ALA A 69 8.22 -0.13 2.06
CA ALA A 69 8.48 -0.80 0.77
C ALA A 69 9.98 -0.86 0.42
N SER A 70 10.83 -0.15 1.17
CA SER A 70 12.28 -0.21 1.01
C SER A 70 12.86 -1.40 1.76
N PRO A 71 13.79 -2.19 1.15
CA PRO A 71 14.50 -3.26 1.86
C PRO A 71 15.15 -2.79 3.16
N ILE A 72 15.74 -1.60 3.16
CA ILE A 72 16.37 -1.00 4.33
C ILE A 72 15.33 -0.80 5.45
N ASP A 73 14.14 -0.30 5.10
CA ASP A 73 13.10 -0.01 6.07
C ASP A 73 12.44 -1.29 6.59
N TYR A 74 11.96 -2.19 5.72
CA TYR A 74 11.25 -3.38 6.21
C TYR A 74 12.14 -4.37 6.97
N LEU A 75 13.45 -4.39 6.70
CA LEU A 75 14.41 -5.18 7.49
C LEU A 75 14.70 -4.55 8.86
N ARG A 76 14.61 -3.20 8.95
CA ARG A 76 14.78 -2.48 10.22
C ARG A 76 13.56 -2.58 11.12
N ILE A 77 12.35 -2.61 10.53
CA ILE A 77 11.08 -2.63 11.28
C ILE A 77 10.19 -3.80 10.84
N PRO A 78 10.66 -5.06 10.97
CA PRO A 78 10.00 -6.23 10.40
C PRO A 78 8.61 -6.48 11.00
N ILE A 79 8.46 -6.31 12.32
CA ILE A 79 7.18 -6.55 13.00
C ILE A 79 6.13 -5.54 12.54
N GLN A 80 6.49 -4.27 12.40
CA GLN A 80 5.59 -3.22 11.91
C GLN A 80 5.19 -3.47 10.45
N THR A 81 6.11 -3.98 9.64
CA THR A 81 5.83 -4.35 8.24
C THR A 81 4.79 -5.47 8.16
N LEU A 82 4.94 -6.52 8.96
CA LEU A 82 3.94 -7.59 9.04
C LEU A 82 2.60 -7.10 9.58
N LYS A 83 2.61 -6.27 10.64
CA LYS A 83 1.38 -5.68 11.20
C LYS A 83 0.61 -4.85 10.18
N VAL A 84 1.27 -4.00 9.42
CA VAL A 84 0.57 -3.18 8.41
C VAL A 84 0.03 -4.04 7.28
N GLY A 85 0.74 -5.07 6.84
CA GLY A 85 0.25 -6.04 5.86
C GLY A 85 -0.99 -6.78 6.33
N ALA A 86 -1.05 -7.15 7.60
CA ALA A 86 -2.17 -7.87 8.20
C ALA A 86 -3.28 -6.92 8.69
N LEU A 87 -3.04 -6.18 9.77
CA LEU A 87 -4.04 -5.34 10.42
C LEU A 87 -4.41 -4.13 9.58
N GLY A 88 -3.43 -3.48 8.93
CA GLY A 88 -3.68 -2.34 8.07
C GLY A 88 -4.58 -2.70 6.88
N THR A 89 -4.32 -3.83 6.24
CA THR A 89 -5.17 -4.32 5.15
C THR A 89 -6.55 -4.73 5.65
N HIS A 90 -6.64 -5.39 6.81
CA HIS A 90 -7.92 -5.73 7.43
C HIS A 90 -8.78 -4.49 7.71
N ASN A 91 -8.19 -3.45 8.31
CA ASN A 91 -8.89 -2.21 8.63
C ASN A 91 -9.34 -1.46 7.37
N ALA A 92 -8.48 -1.40 6.33
CA ALA A 92 -8.83 -0.78 5.05
C ALA A 92 -9.99 -1.52 4.35
N LEU A 93 -9.99 -2.86 4.37
CA LEU A 93 -11.08 -3.68 3.84
C LEU A 93 -12.36 -3.54 4.66
N GLY A 94 -12.24 -3.44 5.99
CA GLY A 94 -13.37 -3.17 6.88
C GLY A 94 -14.01 -1.82 6.58
N LEU A 95 -13.21 -0.78 6.38
CA LEU A 95 -13.68 0.55 5.96
C LEU A 95 -14.35 0.48 4.57
N ALA A 96 -13.73 -0.21 3.61
CA ALA A 96 -14.30 -0.38 2.27
C ALA A 96 -15.69 -1.02 2.34
N LYS A 97 -15.83 -2.10 3.12
CA LYS A 97 -17.12 -2.75 3.35
C LYS A 97 -18.14 -1.81 3.99
N ALA A 98 -17.76 -1.09 5.05
CA ALA A 98 -18.66 -0.21 5.79
C ALA A 98 -19.17 0.98 4.95
N LYS A 99 -18.34 1.44 4.02
CA LYS A 99 -18.65 2.59 3.14
C LYS A 99 -19.21 2.18 1.77
N GLY A 100 -19.19 0.90 1.42
CA GLY A 100 -19.49 0.45 0.05
C GLY A 100 -18.45 0.94 -0.98
N ALA A 101 -17.24 1.25 -0.52
CA ALA A 101 -16.17 1.78 -1.34
C ALA A 101 -15.40 0.67 -2.08
N ARG A 102 -14.82 1.02 -3.22
CA ARG A 102 -13.87 0.15 -3.94
C ARG A 102 -12.49 0.25 -3.32
N LEU A 103 -11.78 -0.88 -3.23
CA LEU A 103 -10.43 -0.89 -2.69
C LEU A 103 -9.42 -1.32 -3.75
N LEU A 104 -8.33 -0.54 -3.89
CA LEU A 104 -7.15 -0.94 -4.63
C LEU A 104 -6.02 -1.23 -3.65
N LEU A 105 -5.52 -2.48 -3.67
CA LEU A 105 -4.35 -2.90 -2.91
C LEU A 105 -3.09 -2.74 -3.77
N ALA A 106 -2.13 -1.95 -3.29
CA ALA A 106 -0.78 -1.93 -3.84
C ALA A 106 0.00 -3.15 -3.34
N SER A 107 0.03 -4.18 -4.17
CA SER A 107 0.92 -5.33 -4.01
C SER A 107 2.24 -5.11 -4.75
N THR A 108 3.02 -6.13 -4.96
CA THR A 108 4.40 -6.03 -5.45
C THR A 108 4.78 -7.27 -6.25
N SER A 109 5.82 -7.17 -7.10
CA SER A 109 6.47 -8.32 -7.70
C SER A 109 7.13 -9.26 -6.67
N GLU A 110 7.42 -8.77 -5.46
CA GLU A 110 8.02 -9.56 -4.38
C GLU A 110 7.13 -10.74 -3.90
N VAL A 111 5.82 -10.73 -4.23
CA VAL A 111 4.93 -11.87 -3.97
C VAL A 111 5.36 -13.13 -4.75
N TYR A 112 6.17 -12.98 -5.77
CA TYR A 112 6.74 -14.09 -6.53
C TYR A 112 8.01 -14.67 -5.90
N GLY A 113 8.64 -13.96 -4.95
CA GLY A 113 9.86 -14.38 -4.26
C GLY A 113 11.06 -14.47 -5.18
N ASP A 114 11.74 -15.62 -5.18
CA ASP A 114 12.80 -15.99 -6.12
C ASP A 114 12.18 -16.77 -7.31
N PRO A 115 11.70 -16.09 -8.36
CA PRO A 115 10.83 -16.69 -9.35
C PRO A 115 11.62 -17.64 -10.26
N GLN A 116 11.07 -18.83 -10.46
CA GLN A 116 11.61 -19.85 -11.36
C GLN A 116 11.06 -19.76 -12.79
N ILE A 117 10.09 -18.87 -13.02
CA ILE A 117 9.42 -18.65 -14.31
C ILE A 117 9.55 -17.19 -14.70
N HIS A 118 9.99 -16.95 -15.92
CA HIS A 118 10.13 -15.62 -16.51
C HIS A 118 9.53 -15.58 -17.92
N PRO A 119 8.73 -14.56 -18.27
CA PRO A 119 8.16 -13.54 -17.39
C PRO A 119 7.13 -14.14 -16.41
N GLN A 120 6.94 -13.50 -15.24
CA GLN A 120 5.97 -13.95 -14.25
C GLN A 120 4.55 -13.60 -14.73
N SER A 121 3.72 -14.62 -14.93
CA SER A 121 2.30 -14.43 -15.16
C SER A 121 1.55 -14.17 -13.85
N GLU A 122 0.37 -13.53 -13.92
CA GLU A 122 -0.46 -13.31 -12.73
C GLU A 122 -0.91 -14.62 -12.06
N SER A 123 -0.99 -15.72 -12.81
CA SER A 123 -1.34 -17.05 -12.29
C SER A 123 -0.17 -17.79 -11.62
N TYR A 124 1.04 -17.28 -11.71
CA TYR A 124 2.20 -17.89 -11.06
C TYR A 124 2.17 -17.65 -9.56
N TRP A 125 2.29 -18.69 -8.75
CA TRP A 125 2.17 -18.60 -7.29
C TRP A 125 3.43 -18.11 -6.59
N GLY A 126 4.57 -18.14 -7.29
CA GLY A 126 5.85 -17.71 -6.75
C GLY A 126 6.61 -18.80 -5.99
N HIS A 127 7.81 -18.41 -5.56
CA HIS A 127 8.73 -19.24 -4.80
C HIS A 127 9.32 -18.39 -3.66
N VAL A 128 8.59 -18.26 -2.56
CA VAL A 128 8.93 -17.41 -1.41
C VAL A 128 9.53 -18.25 -0.29
N ASN A 129 10.60 -17.76 0.33
CA ASN A 129 11.12 -18.32 1.59
C ASN A 129 10.44 -17.59 2.78
N PRO A 130 9.44 -18.20 3.43
CA PRO A 130 8.64 -17.51 4.45
C PRO A 130 9.41 -17.22 5.75
N ILE A 131 10.52 -17.91 6.00
CA ILE A 131 11.35 -17.72 7.18
C ILE A 131 12.65 -16.95 6.89
N GLY A 132 12.90 -16.63 5.63
CA GLY A 132 14.04 -15.82 5.23
C GLY A 132 13.87 -14.34 5.62
N PRO A 133 14.97 -13.56 5.66
CA PRO A 133 14.90 -12.15 6.08
C PRO A 133 13.94 -11.31 5.24
N ARG A 134 13.82 -11.59 3.94
CA ARG A 134 12.89 -10.89 3.03
C ARG A 134 11.45 -11.36 3.17
N GLY A 135 11.22 -12.56 3.70
CA GLY A 135 9.88 -13.13 3.90
C GLY A 135 8.94 -12.21 4.67
N VAL A 136 9.46 -11.30 5.47
CA VAL A 136 8.69 -10.26 6.18
C VAL A 136 7.84 -9.43 5.23
N TYR A 137 8.44 -8.88 4.17
CA TYR A 137 7.73 -8.05 3.20
C TYR A 137 6.93 -8.89 2.22
N ASP A 138 7.52 -9.97 1.73
CA ASP A 138 6.91 -10.86 0.75
C ASP A 138 5.61 -11.46 1.32
N GLU A 139 5.65 -12.02 2.53
CA GLU A 139 4.49 -12.62 3.17
C GLU A 139 3.47 -11.57 3.65
N ALA A 140 3.90 -10.37 4.07
CA ALA A 140 2.98 -9.28 4.38
C ALA A 140 2.11 -8.94 3.16
N LYS A 141 2.70 -8.89 1.97
CA LYS A 141 1.97 -8.59 0.72
C LYS A 141 1.15 -9.79 0.22
N ARG A 142 1.67 -11.01 0.32
CA ARG A 142 0.91 -12.24 -0.01
C ARG A 142 -0.31 -12.40 0.88
N TYR A 143 -0.17 -12.18 2.18
CA TYR A 143 -1.29 -12.15 3.11
C TYR A 143 -2.33 -11.09 2.75
N ALA A 144 -1.88 -9.87 2.42
CA ALA A 144 -2.77 -8.78 2.03
C ALA A 144 -3.59 -9.12 0.78
N GLU A 145 -2.97 -9.77 -0.24
CA GLU A 145 -3.69 -10.28 -1.41
C GLU A 145 -4.73 -11.34 -1.02
N ALA A 146 -4.33 -12.32 -0.23
CA ALA A 146 -5.22 -13.41 0.20
C ALA A 146 -6.42 -12.87 1.00
N LEU A 147 -6.17 -11.93 1.92
CA LEU A 147 -7.22 -11.29 2.71
C LEU A 147 -8.16 -10.45 1.83
N SER A 148 -7.63 -9.69 0.87
CA SER A 148 -8.44 -8.92 -0.08
C SER A 148 -9.37 -9.81 -0.89
N MET A 149 -8.87 -10.95 -1.36
CA MET A 149 -9.69 -11.93 -2.09
C MET A 149 -10.72 -12.63 -1.20
N ALA A 150 -10.42 -12.85 0.08
CA ALA A 150 -11.39 -13.38 1.04
C ALA A 150 -12.55 -12.40 1.27
N TYR A 151 -12.24 -11.12 1.47
CA TYR A 151 -13.26 -10.06 1.57
C TYR A 151 -14.10 -9.92 0.30
N HIS A 152 -13.45 -10.00 -0.88
CA HIS A 152 -14.15 -9.99 -2.15
C HIS A 152 -15.17 -11.14 -2.25
N ARG A 153 -14.74 -12.38 -1.98
CA ARG A 153 -15.59 -13.56 -2.12
C ARG A 153 -16.69 -13.66 -1.08
N GLN A 154 -16.40 -13.32 0.17
CA GLN A 154 -17.33 -13.51 1.29
C GLN A 154 -18.18 -12.29 1.60
N GLN A 155 -17.66 -11.09 1.36
CA GLN A 155 -18.27 -9.84 1.77
C GLN A 155 -18.68 -8.94 0.58
N GLY A 156 -18.35 -9.35 -0.64
CA GLY A 156 -18.69 -8.60 -1.85
C GLY A 156 -17.92 -7.28 -2.01
N VAL A 157 -16.82 -7.07 -1.29
CA VAL A 157 -16.00 -5.86 -1.44
C VAL A 157 -15.38 -5.84 -2.84
N ASP A 158 -15.58 -4.77 -3.59
CA ASP A 158 -14.94 -4.59 -4.90
C ASP A 158 -13.46 -4.26 -4.71
N THR A 159 -12.61 -5.28 -4.84
CA THR A 159 -11.16 -5.18 -4.67
C THR A 159 -10.42 -5.29 -5.98
N LYS A 160 -9.39 -4.47 -6.15
CA LYS A 160 -8.41 -4.58 -7.23
C LYS A 160 -7.02 -4.72 -6.61
N ILE A 161 -6.20 -5.59 -7.17
CA ILE A 161 -4.84 -5.83 -6.72
C ILE A 161 -3.89 -5.47 -7.86
N VAL A 162 -2.90 -4.62 -7.58
CA VAL A 162 -1.86 -4.27 -8.55
C VAL A 162 -0.51 -4.74 -8.00
N ARG A 163 0.17 -5.63 -8.72
CA ARG A 163 1.52 -6.08 -8.41
C ARG A 163 2.50 -5.14 -9.08
N ILE A 164 3.00 -4.18 -8.29
CA ILE A 164 3.91 -3.14 -8.78
C ILE A 164 5.32 -3.73 -8.82
N PHE A 165 5.92 -3.73 -9.99
CA PHE A 165 7.33 -4.08 -10.19
C PHE A 165 8.24 -2.90 -9.83
N ASN A 166 9.55 -3.09 -9.92
CA ASN A 166 10.52 -2.04 -9.60
C ASN A 166 10.22 -0.79 -10.42
N THR A 167 9.95 0.28 -9.70
CA THR A 167 9.53 1.55 -10.28
C THR A 167 10.47 2.64 -9.79
N TYR A 168 10.90 3.51 -10.68
CA TYR A 168 11.70 4.68 -10.37
C TYR A 168 11.02 5.94 -10.94
N GLY A 169 11.40 7.09 -10.41
CA GLY A 169 10.86 8.36 -10.89
C GLY A 169 11.31 9.56 -10.06
N PRO A 170 10.86 10.77 -10.45
CA PRO A 170 11.17 11.98 -9.71
C PRO A 170 10.80 11.88 -8.23
N ARG A 171 11.59 12.48 -7.33
CA ARG A 171 11.41 12.49 -5.88
C ARG A 171 11.63 11.13 -5.20
N MET A 172 12.23 10.16 -5.88
CA MET A 172 12.65 8.93 -5.24
C MET A 172 13.80 9.22 -4.26
N ARG A 173 13.74 8.64 -3.05
CA ARG A 173 14.80 8.82 -2.05
C ARG A 173 16.09 8.16 -2.57
N PRO A 174 17.19 8.90 -2.68
CA PRO A 174 18.49 8.29 -3.00
C PRO A 174 18.86 7.24 -1.95
N ASN A 175 19.48 6.16 -2.37
CA ASN A 175 20.01 5.10 -1.50
C ASN A 175 18.97 4.41 -0.61
N ASP A 176 17.73 4.27 -1.05
CA ASP A 176 16.70 3.53 -0.32
C ASP A 176 16.67 2.02 -0.62
N GLY A 177 17.60 1.54 -1.46
CA GLY A 177 17.75 0.13 -1.80
C GLY A 177 16.76 -0.40 -2.84
N ARG A 178 15.89 0.43 -3.42
CA ARG A 178 14.93 0.05 -4.46
C ARG A 178 15.41 0.36 -5.87
N ALA A 179 16.28 1.35 -6.02
CA ALA A 179 16.92 1.70 -7.28
C ALA A 179 18.39 1.27 -7.23
N ILE A 180 18.82 0.53 -8.23
CA ILE A 180 20.20 0.13 -8.47
C ILE A 180 20.78 1.05 -9.54
#